data_554bd81f94cb865c10ed148eee3550c0
#
_entry.id   554bd81f94cb865c10ed148eee3550c0
#
_cell.length_a   1.000
_cell.length_b   1.000
_cell.length_c   1.000
_cell.angle_alpha   90.00
_cell.angle_beta   90.00
_cell.angle_gamma   90.00
#
_symmetry.space_group_name_H-M   'P 1'
#
loop_
_entity.id
_entity.type
_entity.pdbx_description
1 polymer ?
#
loop_
_entity_poly.entity_id
_entity_poly.type
_entity_poly.pdbx_seq_one_letter_code
_entity_poly.pdbx_strand_id
1 'polypeptide(L)'
;MTKAGYRFGGVDLLMNIADNQRKNKYWTLVYIKEGMGMYTIGASLRCLNQGDMMILPSSIDYRFDSNSLGDEYNENINALVMMFDESWLNDLINVFPNMSSTLMKIKEIKNPLSVTGPKWMKISSMLCDYMYSDPAGKPLLTLSLLQQMSTATDVSPILSIHTEEEFSIPEKIEMINRYLECNLRNKIMLEDVASYVMMNRTYFCMFFKKHFKEGFADYVNRKRIEKSCQMLGATDKNMDTIVSECGFKTVPYFTRVFTKVMGTTPGKFRASLIVNK
;
A
#
# COMPACT_ATOMS: atom_id res chain seq x y z
N MET A 1 -24.86 3.48 7.80
CA MET A 1 -23.77 2.48 7.79
C MET A 1 -24.37 1.10 7.97
N THR A 2 -24.72 0.45 6.91
CA THR A 2 -25.33 -0.90 6.92
C THR A 2 -24.22 -1.93 6.79
N LYS A 3 -23.86 -2.56 7.92
CA LYS A 3 -23.12 -3.82 7.90
C LYS A 3 -24.04 -4.89 7.29
N ALA A 4 -23.94 -5.10 6.00
CA ALA A 4 -24.56 -6.26 5.38
C ALA A 4 -23.62 -7.46 5.59
N GLY A 5 -23.76 -8.11 6.74
CA GLY A 5 -23.15 -9.40 6.98
C GLY A 5 -24.12 -10.52 6.61
N TYR A 6 -23.73 -11.39 5.71
CA TYR A 6 -24.46 -12.63 5.44
C TYR A 6 -23.77 -13.77 6.19
N ARG A 7 -24.49 -14.43 7.08
CA ARG A 7 -23.99 -15.57 7.82
C ARG A 7 -24.57 -16.86 7.24
N PHE A 8 -23.69 -17.75 6.79
CA PHE A 8 -24.05 -19.10 6.40
C PHE A 8 -23.13 -20.08 7.12
N GLY A 9 -23.71 -20.87 8.05
CA GLY A 9 -23.01 -22.00 8.65
C GLY A 9 -21.63 -21.72 9.25
N GLY A 10 -21.37 -20.49 9.75
CA GLY A 10 -20.07 -20.08 10.27
C GLY A 10 -19.21 -19.25 9.31
N VAL A 11 -19.69 -18.98 8.11
CA VAL A 11 -19.02 -18.09 7.13
C VAL A 11 -19.68 -16.71 7.15
N ASP A 12 -18.91 -15.66 7.48
CA ASP A 12 -19.35 -14.29 7.41
C ASP A 12 -18.74 -13.60 6.19
N LEU A 13 -19.56 -12.97 5.36
CA LEU A 13 -19.13 -12.13 4.25
C LEU A 13 -19.32 -10.66 4.60
N LEU A 14 -18.22 -9.91 4.64
CA LEU A 14 -18.22 -8.48 4.93
C LEU A 14 -17.90 -7.70 3.64
N MET A 15 -18.65 -6.65 3.35
CA MET A 15 -18.47 -5.84 2.14
C MET A 15 -17.66 -4.56 2.36
N ASN A 16 -17.43 -4.16 3.61
CA ASN A 16 -16.67 -2.96 3.93
C ASN A 16 -15.73 -3.22 5.10
N ILE A 17 -14.44 -3.05 4.85
CA ILE A 17 -13.40 -3.19 5.86
C ILE A 17 -13.04 -1.79 6.35
N ALA A 18 -13.83 -1.26 7.28
CA ALA A 18 -13.44 -0.09 8.05
C ALA A 18 -12.96 -0.55 9.42
N ASP A 19 -11.75 -0.14 9.80
CA ASP A 19 -11.17 -0.23 11.16
C ASP A 19 -11.55 -1.48 11.98
N ASN A 20 -11.21 -2.66 11.50
CA ASN A 20 -11.44 -3.89 12.24
C ASN A 20 -10.14 -4.44 12.82
N GLN A 21 -9.84 -4.08 14.08
CA GLN A 21 -8.89 -4.84 14.87
C GLN A 21 -9.59 -6.11 15.38
N ARG A 22 -9.12 -7.28 14.98
CA ARG A 22 -9.64 -8.56 15.48
C ARG A 22 -8.51 -9.42 16.00
N LYS A 23 -8.65 -9.89 17.23
CA LYS A 23 -7.97 -11.13 17.65
C LYS A 23 -8.57 -12.23 16.78
N ASN A 24 -7.75 -12.77 15.90
CA ASN A 24 -8.27 -13.58 14.82
C ASN A 24 -8.47 -15.04 15.30
N LYS A 25 -9.74 -15.42 15.44
CA LYS A 25 -10.15 -16.81 15.66
C LYS A 25 -10.57 -17.51 14.35
N TYR A 26 -10.48 -16.81 13.23
CA TYR A 26 -11.03 -17.25 11.95
C TYR A 26 -9.94 -17.32 10.89
N TRP A 27 -9.98 -18.36 10.04
CA TRP A 27 -9.35 -18.24 8.72
C TRP A 27 -10.11 -17.22 7.92
N THR A 28 -9.40 -16.35 7.27
CA THR A 28 -10.01 -15.25 6.55
C THR A 28 -9.45 -15.21 5.12
N LEU A 29 -10.34 -15.32 4.13
CA LEU A 29 -10.02 -15.02 2.73
C LEU A 29 -10.49 -13.58 2.46
N VAL A 30 -9.58 -12.74 2.03
CA VAL A 30 -9.84 -11.32 1.71
C VAL A 30 -9.56 -11.09 0.24
N TYR A 31 -10.48 -10.45 -0.46
CA TYR A 31 -10.30 -9.97 -1.82
C TYR A 31 -10.68 -8.49 -1.90
N ILE A 32 -9.76 -7.63 -2.32
CA ILE A 32 -9.98 -6.19 -2.47
C ILE A 32 -10.57 -5.93 -3.84
N LYS A 33 -11.87 -5.61 -3.86
CA LYS A 33 -12.62 -5.33 -5.09
C LYS A 33 -12.32 -3.94 -5.62
N GLU A 34 -12.28 -2.95 -4.72
CA GLU A 34 -12.06 -1.53 -5.04
C GLU A 34 -11.38 -0.83 -3.88
N GLY A 35 -10.64 0.24 -4.19
CA GLY A 35 -9.99 1.11 -3.20
C GLY A 35 -8.56 0.68 -2.85
N MET A 36 -7.95 1.48 -2.01
CA MET A 36 -6.59 1.31 -1.49
C MET A 36 -6.57 1.62 0.01
N GLY A 37 -5.62 1.04 0.72
CA GLY A 37 -5.46 1.29 2.14
C GLY A 37 -4.18 0.69 2.70
N MET A 38 -4.17 0.57 4.00
CA MET A 38 -3.10 -0.09 4.73
C MET A 38 -3.64 -1.26 5.52
N TYR A 39 -2.79 -2.25 5.75
CA TYR A 39 -3.06 -3.30 6.71
C TYR A 39 -1.81 -3.64 7.51
N THR A 40 -2.01 -4.07 8.74
CA THR A 40 -0.94 -4.61 9.58
C THR A 40 -1.16 -6.11 9.77
N ILE A 41 -0.07 -6.87 9.72
CA ILE A 41 0.00 -8.27 10.14
C ILE A 41 1.15 -8.36 11.15
N GLY A 42 0.82 -8.66 12.41
CA GLY A 42 1.79 -8.54 13.50
C GLY A 42 2.31 -7.11 13.61
N ALA A 43 3.63 -6.92 13.55
CA ALA A 43 4.28 -5.60 13.56
C ALA A 43 4.45 -4.98 12.17
N SER A 44 4.14 -5.70 11.10
CA SER A 44 4.42 -5.25 9.72
C SER A 44 3.26 -4.47 9.13
N LEU A 45 3.51 -3.23 8.69
CA LEU A 45 2.57 -2.38 7.98
C LEU A 45 2.75 -2.56 6.47
N ARG A 46 1.67 -2.76 5.73
CA ARG A 46 1.68 -3.03 4.28
C ARG A 46 0.59 -2.26 3.55
N CYS A 47 0.83 -2.04 2.26
CA CYS A 47 -0.19 -1.49 1.36
C CYS A 47 -1.19 -2.54 0.96
N LEU A 48 -2.43 -2.10 0.81
CA LEU A 48 -3.56 -2.83 0.30
C LEU A 48 -4.03 -2.15 -0.98
N ASN A 49 -4.06 -2.89 -2.06
CA ASN A 49 -4.44 -2.37 -3.37
C ASN A 49 -5.63 -3.12 -3.95
N GLN A 50 -6.36 -2.46 -4.84
CA GLN A 50 -7.38 -3.13 -5.64
C GLN A 50 -6.79 -4.36 -6.34
N GLY A 51 -7.49 -5.47 -6.25
CA GLY A 51 -7.07 -6.75 -6.80
C GLY A 51 -6.25 -7.62 -5.84
N ASP A 52 -5.80 -7.10 -4.70
CA ASP A 52 -5.11 -7.93 -3.72
C ASP A 52 -6.04 -9.02 -3.17
N MET A 53 -5.50 -10.23 -3.06
CA MET A 53 -6.17 -11.37 -2.46
C MET A 53 -5.24 -12.05 -1.48
N MET A 54 -5.73 -12.31 -0.27
CA MET A 54 -4.93 -12.92 0.79
C MET A 54 -5.72 -13.95 1.60
N ILE A 55 -5.00 -14.94 2.08
CA ILE A 55 -5.48 -15.93 3.04
C ILE A 55 -4.77 -15.69 4.36
N LEU A 56 -5.53 -15.38 5.39
CA LEU A 56 -5.03 -15.09 6.72
C LEU A 56 -5.44 -16.24 7.66
N PRO A 57 -4.47 -16.92 8.30
CA PRO A 57 -4.76 -18.00 9.25
C PRO A 57 -5.34 -17.47 10.56
N SER A 58 -6.05 -18.33 11.30
CA SER A 58 -6.75 -18.01 12.54
C SER A 58 -5.83 -17.58 13.70
N SER A 59 -4.53 -17.85 13.60
CA SER A 59 -3.55 -17.54 14.65
C SER A 59 -2.88 -16.17 14.48
N ILE A 60 -3.19 -15.45 13.41
CA ILE A 60 -2.50 -14.22 13.07
C ILE A 60 -3.42 -13.02 13.31
N ASP A 61 -2.96 -12.08 14.12
CA ASP A 61 -3.64 -10.80 14.31
C ASP A 61 -3.36 -9.89 13.12
N TYR A 62 -4.41 -9.30 12.58
CA TYR A 62 -4.34 -8.33 11.51
C TYR A 62 -5.31 -7.16 11.73
N ARG A 63 -4.98 -6.03 11.15
CA ARG A 63 -5.82 -4.84 11.16
C ARG A 63 -5.80 -4.20 9.79
N PHE A 64 -6.97 -3.85 9.27
CA PHE A 64 -7.11 -3.00 8.10
C PHE A 64 -7.34 -1.57 8.55
N ASP A 65 -6.66 -0.62 7.93
CA ASP A 65 -6.75 0.80 8.21
C ASP A 65 -7.04 1.56 6.92
N SER A 66 -8.29 2.02 6.78
CA SER A 66 -8.73 2.83 5.65
C SER A 66 -8.42 4.32 5.84
N ASN A 67 -8.18 4.77 7.08
CA ASN A 67 -8.02 6.19 7.41
C ASN A 67 -6.55 6.67 7.41
N SER A 68 -5.59 5.75 7.27
CA SER A 68 -4.17 6.08 7.33
C SER A 68 -3.66 6.93 6.16
N LEU A 69 -4.48 7.10 5.11
CA LEU A 69 -4.13 7.84 3.88
C LEU A 69 -4.45 9.33 3.92
N GLY A 70 -5.13 9.82 4.95
CA GLY A 70 -5.63 11.21 5.06
C GLY A 70 -6.93 11.44 4.25
N ASP A 71 -7.62 12.54 4.54
CA ASP A 71 -8.97 12.82 4.03
C ASP A 71 -9.09 12.90 2.50
N GLU A 72 -8.01 13.21 1.78
CA GLU A 72 -7.99 13.26 0.31
C GLU A 72 -8.00 11.88 -0.38
N TYR A 73 -7.66 10.80 0.35
CA TYR A 73 -7.59 9.42 -0.15
C TYR A 73 -8.53 8.49 0.62
N ASN A 74 -9.54 9.03 1.27
CA ASN A 74 -10.54 8.28 2.03
C ASN A 74 -11.48 7.52 1.08
N GLU A 75 -10.88 6.73 0.18
CA GLU A 75 -11.62 5.78 -0.64
C GLU A 75 -12.05 4.63 0.27
N ASN A 76 -13.35 4.41 0.32
CA ASN A 76 -13.92 3.25 1.01
C ASN A 76 -13.33 1.98 0.40
N ILE A 77 -12.60 1.20 1.19
CA ILE A 77 -12.11 -0.09 0.76
C ILE A 77 -13.31 -1.03 0.64
N ASN A 78 -13.62 -1.41 -0.58
CA ASN A 78 -14.65 -2.40 -0.87
C ASN A 78 -13.98 -3.76 -1.03
N ALA A 79 -14.19 -4.64 -0.06
CA ALA A 79 -13.60 -5.96 -0.05
C ALA A 79 -14.62 -7.06 0.21
N LEU A 80 -14.39 -8.22 -0.40
CA LEU A 80 -15.10 -9.45 -0.09
C LEU A 80 -14.27 -10.23 0.93
N VAL A 81 -14.88 -10.52 2.07
CA VAL A 81 -14.22 -11.21 3.16
C VAL A 81 -15.02 -12.44 3.57
N MET A 82 -14.41 -13.60 3.40
CA MET A 82 -14.97 -14.87 3.84
C MET A 82 -14.23 -15.32 5.10
N MET A 83 -14.96 -15.57 6.19
CA MET A 83 -14.40 -16.00 7.47
C MET A 83 -15.06 -17.28 7.94
N PHE A 84 -14.25 -18.19 8.52
CA PHE A 84 -14.71 -19.44 9.12
C PHE A 84 -13.77 -19.87 10.25
N ASP A 85 -14.33 -20.53 11.25
CA ASP A 85 -13.59 -21.00 12.42
C ASP A 85 -13.22 -22.48 12.32
N GLU A 86 -12.44 -22.94 13.29
CA GLU A 86 -11.97 -24.32 13.34
C GLU A 86 -13.11 -25.30 13.61
N SER A 87 -14.10 -24.92 14.41
CA SER A 87 -15.22 -25.82 14.73
C SER A 87 -16.03 -26.12 13.49
N TRP A 88 -16.30 -25.09 12.69
CA TRP A 88 -17.01 -25.25 11.42
C TRP A 88 -16.24 -26.10 10.40
N LEU A 89 -14.91 -25.97 10.31
CA LEU A 89 -14.09 -26.85 9.48
C LEU A 89 -14.15 -28.30 9.94
N ASN A 90 -14.15 -28.56 11.25
CA ASN A 90 -14.28 -29.90 11.81
C ASN A 90 -15.65 -30.50 11.50
N ASP A 91 -16.71 -29.71 11.61
CA ASP A 91 -18.06 -30.15 11.24
C ASP A 91 -18.15 -30.53 9.76
N LEU A 92 -17.53 -29.75 8.88
CA LEU A 92 -17.45 -30.08 7.44
C LEU A 92 -16.69 -31.38 7.20
N ILE A 93 -15.58 -31.64 7.91
CA ILE A 93 -14.84 -32.90 7.80
C ILE A 93 -15.72 -34.10 8.19
N ASN A 94 -16.51 -33.95 9.23
CA ASN A 94 -17.43 -35.01 9.68
C ASN A 94 -18.56 -35.27 8.65
N VAL A 95 -19.10 -34.20 8.03
CA VAL A 95 -20.17 -34.32 7.04
C VAL A 95 -19.66 -34.79 5.68
N PHE A 96 -18.44 -34.38 5.29
CA PHE A 96 -17.80 -34.69 4.01
C PHE A 96 -16.45 -35.39 4.19
N PRO A 97 -16.40 -36.66 4.63
CA PRO A 97 -15.13 -37.36 4.90
C PRO A 97 -14.18 -37.39 3.68
N ASN A 98 -14.73 -37.45 2.48
CA ASN A 98 -13.95 -37.42 1.22
C ASN A 98 -13.23 -36.10 0.95
N MET A 99 -13.60 -35.02 1.64
CA MET A 99 -12.94 -33.73 1.58
C MET A 99 -11.93 -33.52 2.73
N SER A 100 -11.78 -34.47 3.63
CA SER A 100 -10.94 -34.32 4.82
C SER A 100 -9.52 -33.89 4.48
N SER A 101 -8.88 -34.52 3.50
CA SER A 101 -7.51 -34.14 3.05
C SER A 101 -7.43 -32.71 2.54
N THR A 102 -8.47 -32.23 1.86
CA THR A 102 -8.58 -30.86 1.34
C THR A 102 -8.73 -29.86 2.49
N LEU A 103 -9.63 -30.12 3.42
CA LEU A 103 -9.92 -29.22 4.54
C LEU A 103 -8.77 -29.19 5.55
N MET A 104 -8.07 -30.31 5.75
CA MET A 104 -6.87 -30.35 6.61
C MET A 104 -5.74 -29.48 6.08
N LYS A 105 -5.55 -29.40 4.76
CA LYS A 105 -4.55 -28.50 4.18
C LYS A 105 -4.80 -27.01 4.51
N ILE A 106 -6.07 -26.61 4.65
CA ILE A 106 -6.40 -25.25 5.09
C ILE A 106 -5.93 -25.03 6.53
N LYS A 107 -6.12 -26.03 7.42
CA LYS A 107 -5.65 -25.96 8.81
C LYS A 107 -4.12 -25.93 8.92
N GLU A 108 -3.40 -26.42 7.93
CA GLU A 108 -1.94 -26.38 7.85
C GLU A 108 -1.40 -25.00 7.44
N ILE A 109 -2.24 -24.09 6.94
CA ILE A 109 -1.84 -22.72 6.63
C ILE A 109 -1.53 -22.00 7.94
N LYS A 110 -0.24 -21.78 8.22
CA LYS A 110 0.24 -21.11 9.45
C LYS A 110 0.68 -19.67 9.21
N ASN A 111 1.02 -19.35 7.97
CA ASN A 111 1.47 -18.03 7.57
C ASN A 111 0.45 -17.35 6.67
N PRO A 112 0.34 -16.02 6.73
CA PRO A 112 -0.44 -15.27 5.75
C PRO A 112 0.06 -15.51 4.33
N LEU A 113 -0.86 -15.72 3.39
CA LEU A 113 -0.55 -16.01 2.00
C LEU A 113 -1.19 -14.98 1.08
N SER A 114 -0.42 -14.50 0.10
CA SER A 114 -0.94 -13.74 -1.05
C SER A 114 -1.28 -14.71 -2.17
N VAL A 115 -2.45 -14.56 -2.76
CA VAL A 115 -2.93 -15.38 -3.89
C VAL A 115 -2.70 -14.61 -5.18
N THR A 116 -2.05 -15.24 -6.15
CA THR A 116 -1.70 -14.64 -7.45
C THR A 116 -2.00 -15.60 -8.59
N GLY A 117 -1.71 -15.18 -9.83
CA GLY A 117 -1.78 -16.05 -11.01
C GLY A 117 -3.18 -16.55 -11.38
N PRO A 118 -3.28 -17.68 -12.07
CA PRO A 118 -4.55 -18.23 -12.56
C PRO A 118 -5.56 -18.52 -11.45
N LYS A 119 -5.10 -18.88 -10.26
CA LYS A 119 -5.98 -19.14 -9.12
C LYS A 119 -6.66 -17.89 -8.59
N TRP A 120 -5.94 -16.76 -8.62
CA TRP A 120 -6.53 -15.47 -8.27
C TRP A 120 -7.79 -15.19 -9.11
N MET A 121 -7.69 -15.35 -10.44
CA MET A 121 -8.85 -15.14 -11.33
C MET A 121 -10.01 -16.07 -10.99
N LYS A 122 -9.72 -17.33 -10.70
CA LYS A 122 -10.76 -18.31 -10.37
C LYS A 122 -11.44 -18.00 -9.04
N ILE A 123 -10.68 -17.72 -7.99
CA ILE A 123 -11.23 -17.42 -6.66
C ILE A 123 -11.99 -16.10 -6.67
N SER A 124 -11.46 -15.05 -7.34
CA SER A 124 -12.15 -13.75 -7.41
C SER A 124 -13.50 -13.85 -8.12
N SER A 125 -13.57 -14.61 -9.24
CA SER A 125 -14.85 -14.89 -9.92
C SER A 125 -15.83 -15.62 -9.00
N MET A 126 -15.38 -16.67 -8.31
CA MET A 126 -16.23 -17.43 -7.40
C MET A 126 -16.73 -16.63 -6.20
N LEU A 127 -15.91 -15.70 -5.67
CA LEU A 127 -16.35 -14.77 -4.61
C LEU A 127 -17.41 -13.80 -5.13
N CYS A 128 -17.26 -13.31 -6.36
CA CYS A 128 -18.29 -12.49 -7.00
C CYS A 128 -19.59 -13.29 -7.21
N ASP A 129 -19.50 -14.52 -7.74
CA ASP A 129 -20.64 -15.38 -7.93
C ASP A 129 -21.36 -15.70 -6.60
N TYR A 130 -20.60 -15.89 -5.53
CA TYR A 130 -21.14 -16.12 -4.20
C TYR A 130 -22.01 -14.96 -3.72
N MET A 131 -21.64 -13.72 -4.05
CA MET A 131 -22.41 -12.52 -3.69
C MET A 131 -23.80 -12.49 -4.31
N TYR A 132 -23.91 -12.96 -5.56
CA TYR A 132 -25.14 -12.89 -6.34
C TYR A 132 -25.91 -14.22 -6.35
N SER A 133 -25.36 -15.28 -5.74
CA SER A 133 -26.01 -16.59 -5.67
C SER A 133 -27.18 -16.58 -4.70
N ASP A 134 -28.17 -17.43 -4.98
CA ASP A 134 -29.24 -17.72 -4.05
C ASP A 134 -28.70 -18.44 -2.78
N PRO A 135 -29.49 -18.48 -1.70
CA PRO A 135 -29.08 -19.17 -0.48
C PRO A 135 -28.79 -20.66 -0.66
N ALA A 136 -29.45 -21.34 -1.63
CA ALA A 136 -29.25 -22.76 -1.87
C ALA A 136 -27.96 -23.06 -2.63
N GLY A 137 -27.48 -22.12 -3.45
CA GLY A 137 -26.23 -22.24 -4.20
C GLY A 137 -24.97 -21.94 -3.34
N LYS A 138 -25.09 -21.14 -2.28
CA LYS A 138 -23.97 -20.72 -1.44
C LYS A 138 -23.15 -21.86 -0.83
N PRO A 139 -23.74 -22.97 -0.31
CA PRO A 139 -22.97 -24.09 0.22
C PRO A 139 -21.99 -24.71 -0.78
N LEU A 140 -22.45 -24.90 -2.00
CA LEU A 140 -21.61 -25.48 -3.08
C LEU A 140 -20.46 -24.57 -3.45
N LEU A 141 -20.72 -23.25 -3.57
CA LEU A 141 -19.67 -22.26 -3.82
C LEU A 141 -18.68 -22.19 -2.66
N THR A 142 -19.14 -22.28 -1.42
CA THR A 142 -18.27 -22.32 -0.24
C THR A 142 -17.32 -23.52 -0.30
N LEU A 143 -17.82 -24.74 -0.51
CA LEU A 143 -16.99 -25.93 -0.63
C LEU A 143 -15.99 -25.82 -1.78
N SER A 144 -16.43 -25.26 -2.92
CA SER A 144 -15.57 -25.03 -4.06
C SER A 144 -14.48 -24.00 -3.78
N LEU A 145 -14.78 -22.91 -3.05
CA LEU A 145 -13.80 -21.93 -2.59
C LEU A 145 -12.76 -22.57 -1.67
N LEU A 146 -13.20 -23.36 -0.67
CA LEU A 146 -12.29 -24.07 0.22
C LEU A 146 -11.37 -25.04 -0.54
N GLN A 147 -11.89 -25.72 -1.55
CA GLN A 147 -11.08 -26.57 -2.42
C GLN A 147 -10.02 -25.76 -3.18
N GLN A 148 -10.36 -24.57 -3.71
CA GLN A 148 -9.38 -23.72 -4.38
C GLN A 148 -8.31 -23.19 -3.40
N MET A 149 -8.70 -22.81 -2.18
CA MET A 149 -7.75 -22.39 -1.14
C MET A 149 -6.76 -23.50 -0.77
N SER A 150 -7.23 -24.75 -0.62
CA SER A 150 -6.40 -25.88 -0.22
C SER A 150 -5.40 -26.33 -1.28
N THR A 151 -5.70 -26.10 -2.54
CA THR A 151 -4.87 -26.50 -3.69
C THR A 151 -4.02 -25.34 -4.22
N ALA A 152 -3.93 -24.24 -3.47
CA ALA A 152 -3.23 -23.06 -3.90
C ALA A 152 -1.71 -23.32 -4.04
N THR A 153 -1.25 -23.49 -5.27
CA THR A 153 0.18 -23.55 -5.63
C THR A 153 0.75 -22.18 -5.98
N ASP A 154 -0.13 -21.25 -6.42
CA ASP A 154 0.23 -19.89 -6.82
C ASP A 154 0.02 -18.93 -5.64
N VAL A 155 0.57 -19.32 -4.47
CA VAL A 155 0.55 -18.50 -3.26
C VAL A 155 1.97 -18.21 -2.84
N SER A 156 2.24 -16.97 -2.52
CA SER A 156 3.48 -16.56 -1.86
C SER A 156 3.18 -16.24 -0.39
N PRO A 157 4.06 -16.65 0.53
CA PRO A 157 3.93 -16.18 1.90
C PRO A 157 3.90 -14.65 1.90
N ILE A 158 2.90 -14.07 2.56
CA ILE A 158 3.03 -12.69 2.97
C ILE A 158 4.03 -12.75 4.12
N LEU A 159 5.31 -12.79 3.76
CA LEU A 159 6.36 -12.75 4.74
C LEU A 159 6.07 -11.53 5.62
N SER A 160 5.81 -11.78 6.91
CA SER A 160 6.25 -10.81 7.89
C SER A 160 7.75 -10.73 7.62
N ILE A 161 8.16 -9.75 6.83
CA ILE A 161 9.54 -9.38 6.80
C ILE A 161 9.78 -8.85 8.21
N HIS A 162 10.08 -9.74 9.14
CA HIS A 162 10.98 -9.46 10.21
C HIS A 162 12.36 -9.29 9.56
N THR A 163 12.46 -8.27 8.77
CA THR A 163 13.71 -7.58 8.61
C THR A 163 13.80 -6.71 9.85
N GLU A 164 14.22 -7.31 10.95
CA GLU A 164 14.83 -6.58 12.06
C GLU A 164 16.04 -5.77 11.58
N GLU A 165 16.31 -5.73 10.28
CA GLU A 165 17.36 -4.98 9.61
C GLU A 165 16.86 -4.01 8.55
N GLU A 166 15.57 -3.78 8.37
CA GLU A 166 15.12 -2.71 7.50
C GLU A 166 15.04 -1.41 8.28
N PHE A 167 15.87 -0.48 7.85
CA PHE A 167 16.02 0.90 8.29
C PHE A 167 14.82 1.46 9.06
N SER A 168 15.07 1.98 10.24
CA SER A 168 14.08 2.69 11.04
C SER A 168 13.48 3.88 10.26
N ILE A 169 12.35 4.41 10.70
CA ILE A 169 11.74 5.60 10.06
C ILE A 169 12.74 6.74 9.89
N PRO A 170 13.55 7.13 10.89
CA PRO A 170 14.58 8.15 10.73
C PRO A 170 15.62 7.81 9.66
N GLU A 171 16.08 6.55 9.60
CA GLU A 171 17.04 6.11 8.59
C GLU A 171 16.46 6.16 7.17
N LYS A 172 15.20 5.76 7.00
CA LYS A 172 14.52 5.87 5.70
C LYS A 172 14.36 7.33 5.26
N ILE A 173 14.07 8.25 6.19
CA ILE A 173 14.02 9.69 5.91
C ILE A 173 15.40 10.20 5.49
N GLU A 174 16.45 9.78 6.18
CA GLU A 174 17.84 10.16 5.84
C GLU A 174 18.24 9.60 4.47
N MET A 175 17.92 8.34 4.18
CA MET A 175 18.17 7.72 2.87
C MET A 175 17.47 8.49 1.74
N ILE A 176 16.20 8.86 1.92
CA ILE A 176 15.46 9.66 0.93
C ILE A 176 16.17 10.99 0.70
N ASN A 177 16.52 11.72 1.77
CA ASN A 177 17.19 13.01 1.65
C ASN A 177 18.55 12.88 0.94
N ARG A 178 19.35 11.88 1.30
CA ARG A 178 20.63 11.59 0.65
C ARG A 178 20.48 11.28 -0.84
N TYR A 179 19.51 10.42 -1.19
CA TYR A 179 19.22 10.11 -2.58
C TYR A 179 18.86 11.37 -3.38
N LEU A 180 17.98 12.21 -2.83
CA LEU A 180 17.56 13.45 -3.47
C LEU A 180 18.73 14.42 -3.65
N GLU A 181 19.54 14.64 -2.62
CA GLU A 181 20.71 15.53 -2.68
C GLU A 181 21.70 15.12 -3.76
N CYS A 182 21.99 13.83 -3.87
CA CYS A 182 22.87 13.28 -4.91
C CYS A 182 22.27 13.41 -6.34
N ASN A 183 20.94 13.41 -6.48
CA ASN A 183 20.27 13.30 -7.76
C ASN A 183 19.49 14.55 -8.20
N LEU A 184 19.53 15.67 -7.44
CA LEU A 184 18.72 16.88 -7.73
C LEU A 184 18.87 17.41 -9.16
N ARG A 185 20.05 17.25 -9.75
CA ARG A 185 20.35 17.68 -11.13
C ARG A 185 19.65 16.79 -12.17
N ASN A 186 19.43 15.54 -11.84
CA ASN A 186 18.90 14.54 -12.76
C ASN A 186 17.37 14.50 -12.73
N LYS A 187 16.78 13.77 -13.68
CA LYS A 187 15.38 13.39 -13.59
C LYS A 187 15.21 12.40 -12.42
N ILE A 188 14.44 12.77 -11.42
CA ILE A 188 14.11 11.91 -10.29
C ILE A 188 12.73 11.34 -10.53
N MET A 189 12.63 10.01 -10.64
CA MET A 189 11.36 9.30 -10.67
C MET A 189 10.99 8.87 -9.26
N LEU A 190 9.72 8.97 -8.92
CA LEU A 190 9.23 8.55 -7.60
C LEU A 190 9.50 7.07 -7.35
N GLU A 191 9.36 6.27 -8.40
CA GLU A 191 9.59 4.81 -8.38
C GLU A 191 11.03 4.47 -8.01
N ASP A 192 12.01 5.24 -8.49
CA ASP A 192 13.42 5.00 -8.19
C ASP A 192 13.72 5.24 -6.71
N VAL A 193 13.18 6.32 -6.15
CA VAL A 193 13.35 6.65 -4.73
C VAL A 193 12.63 5.65 -3.84
N ALA A 194 11.42 5.26 -4.22
CA ALA A 194 10.65 4.24 -3.51
C ALA A 194 11.41 2.91 -3.46
N SER A 195 11.94 2.46 -4.59
CA SER A 195 12.77 1.24 -4.67
C SER A 195 14.04 1.34 -3.85
N TYR A 196 14.69 2.52 -3.83
CA TYR A 196 15.91 2.75 -3.05
C TYR A 196 15.69 2.58 -1.54
N VAL A 197 14.51 2.94 -1.03
CA VAL A 197 14.14 2.74 0.38
C VAL A 197 13.29 1.49 0.60
N MET A 198 13.30 0.55 -0.38
CA MET A 198 12.60 -0.72 -0.34
C MET A 198 11.09 -0.59 -0.11
N MET A 199 10.49 0.44 -0.70
CA MET A 199 9.05 0.69 -0.65
C MET A 199 8.43 0.52 -2.05
N ASN A 200 7.20 0.01 -2.12
CA ASN A 200 6.42 0.16 -3.34
C ASN A 200 5.97 1.63 -3.51
N ARG A 201 5.55 1.98 -4.74
CA ARG A 201 5.14 3.35 -5.08
C ARG A 201 4.07 3.91 -4.15
N THR A 202 3.03 3.13 -3.89
CA THR A 202 1.87 3.57 -3.09
C THR A 202 2.28 3.84 -1.64
N TYR A 203 2.99 2.91 -1.03
CA TYR A 203 3.49 3.08 0.34
C TYR A 203 4.45 4.26 0.45
N PHE A 204 5.33 4.43 -0.53
CA PHE A 204 6.25 5.57 -0.56
C PHE A 204 5.51 6.92 -0.56
N CYS A 205 4.47 7.07 -1.41
CA CYS A 205 3.67 8.30 -1.44
C CYS A 205 3.07 8.64 -0.08
N MET A 206 2.52 7.63 0.60
CA MET A 206 1.92 7.79 1.92
C MET A 206 2.97 8.10 3.00
N PHE A 207 4.03 7.30 3.03
CA PHE A 207 5.16 7.50 3.93
C PHE A 207 5.71 8.92 3.76
N PHE A 208 5.90 9.34 2.51
CA PHE A 208 6.46 10.64 2.19
C PHE A 208 5.54 11.76 2.68
N LYS A 209 4.25 11.75 2.33
CA LYS A 209 3.28 12.76 2.78
C LYS A 209 3.17 12.81 4.31
N LYS A 210 3.17 11.64 4.98
CA LYS A 210 3.09 11.54 6.44
C LYS A 210 4.30 12.17 7.14
N HIS A 211 5.51 11.93 6.63
CA HIS A 211 6.75 12.33 7.32
C HIS A 211 7.31 13.66 6.82
N PHE A 212 7.14 14.00 5.54
CA PHE A 212 7.61 15.27 4.96
C PHE A 212 6.54 16.36 4.92
N LYS A 213 5.26 16.04 5.20
CA LYS A 213 4.09 16.95 5.27
C LYS A 213 3.78 17.67 3.95
N GLU A 214 4.32 17.22 2.85
CA GLU A 214 4.09 17.75 1.49
C GLU A 214 4.22 16.63 0.44
N GLY A 215 3.77 16.90 -0.79
CA GLY A 215 3.88 15.95 -1.89
C GLY A 215 5.33 15.80 -2.38
N PHE A 216 5.68 14.61 -2.88
CA PHE A 216 7.04 14.31 -3.36
C PHE A 216 7.55 15.31 -4.41
N ALA A 217 6.72 15.66 -5.41
CA ALA A 217 7.10 16.59 -6.46
C ALA A 217 7.35 18.02 -5.94
N ASP A 218 6.53 18.49 -4.99
CA ASP A 218 6.69 19.80 -4.37
C ASP A 218 7.95 19.83 -3.51
N TYR A 219 8.22 18.78 -2.75
CA TYR A 219 9.45 18.65 -1.95
C TYR A 219 10.71 18.68 -2.83
N VAL A 220 10.75 17.89 -3.91
CA VAL A 220 11.89 17.90 -4.85
C VAL A 220 12.08 19.28 -5.47
N ASN A 221 11.00 19.93 -5.87
CA ASN A 221 11.04 21.29 -6.41
C ASN A 221 11.58 22.29 -5.36
N ARG A 222 11.11 22.19 -4.11
CA ARG A 222 11.59 23.04 -3.01
C ARG A 222 13.09 22.83 -2.77
N LYS A 223 13.58 21.59 -2.71
CA LYS A 223 15.01 21.29 -2.58
C LYS A 223 15.85 21.86 -3.75
N ARG A 224 15.35 21.79 -4.97
CA ARG A 224 15.98 22.40 -6.13
C ARG A 224 16.04 23.92 -6.03
N ILE A 225 15.00 24.56 -5.50
CA ILE A 225 14.97 26.01 -5.27
C ILE A 225 15.96 26.38 -4.16
N GLU A 226 16.01 25.65 -3.05
CA GLU A 226 17.01 25.86 -1.98
C GLU A 226 18.45 25.85 -2.55
N LYS A 227 18.77 24.86 -3.39
CA LYS A 227 20.06 24.79 -4.09
C LYS A 227 20.28 25.99 -5.01
N SER A 228 19.25 26.41 -5.74
CA SER A 228 19.36 27.57 -6.62
C SER A 228 19.59 28.88 -5.88
N CYS A 229 19.01 29.06 -4.70
CA CYS A 229 19.27 30.22 -3.83
C CYS A 229 20.74 30.27 -3.40
N GLN A 230 21.33 29.13 -3.02
CA GLN A 230 22.75 29.06 -2.69
C GLN A 230 23.62 29.47 -3.90
N MET A 231 23.30 28.95 -5.09
CA MET A 231 24.07 29.27 -6.30
C MET A 231 23.89 30.73 -6.73
N LEU A 232 22.69 31.30 -6.60
CA LEU A 232 22.42 32.70 -6.90
C LEU A 232 23.23 33.66 -6.01
N GLY A 233 23.50 33.25 -4.75
CA GLY A 233 24.28 34.06 -3.81
C GLY A 233 25.81 33.83 -3.86
N ALA A 234 26.22 32.62 -4.25
CA ALA A 234 27.61 32.20 -4.20
C ALA A 234 28.34 32.31 -5.56
N THR A 235 27.65 32.50 -6.66
CA THR A 235 28.24 32.46 -8.01
C THR A 235 27.67 33.50 -8.94
N ASP A 236 28.48 33.94 -9.93
CA ASP A 236 28.05 34.82 -11.03
C ASP A 236 27.53 34.04 -12.25
N LYS A 237 27.21 32.75 -12.09
CA LYS A 237 26.67 31.92 -13.17
C LYS A 237 25.41 32.54 -13.76
N ASN A 238 25.25 32.41 -15.09
CA ASN A 238 24.04 32.86 -15.75
C ASN A 238 22.82 32.02 -15.34
N MET A 239 21.61 32.51 -15.63
CA MET A 239 20.38 31.87 -15.18
C MET A 239 20.18 30.46 -15.78
N ASP A 240 20.51 30.29 -17.07
CA ASP A 240 20.37 29.02 -17.76
C ASP A 240 21.22 27.91 -17.12
N THR A 241 22.46 28.26 -16.75
CA THR A 241 23.37 27.34 -16.07
C THR A 241 22.82 26.94 -14.69
N ILE A 242 22.35 27.89 -13.89
CA ILE A 242 21.78 27.61 -12.57
C ILE A 242 20.54 26.71 -12.69
N VAL A 243 19.64 27.02 -13.63
CA VAL A 243 18.43 26.25 -13.91
C VAL A 243 18.78 24.79 -14.23
N SER A 244 19.74 24.59 -15.14
CA SER A 244 20.21 23.27 -15.53
C SER A 244 20.89 22.50 -14.38
N GLU A 245 21.76 23.15 -13.62
CA GLU A 245 22.48 22.54 -12.49
C GLU A 245 21.55 22.20 -11.31
N CYS A 246 20.41 22.90 -11.19
CA CYS A 246 19.38 22.61 -10.22
C CYS A 246 18.34 21.58 -10.71
N GLY A 247 18.50 21.04 -11.93
CA GLY A 247 17.65 19.98 -12.46
C GLY A 247 16.32 20.44 -13.04
N PHE A 248 16.18 21.74 -13.38
CA PHE A 248 15.03 22.25 -14.12
C PHE A 248 15.30 22.19 -15.63
N LYS A 249 14.27 21.88 -16.40
CA LYS A 249 14.38 21.77 -17.85
C LYS A 249 14.29 23.11 -18.58
N THR A 250 13.58 24.08 -18.02
CA THR A 250 13.33 25.38 -18.65
C THR A 250 13.32 26.51 -17.64
N VAL A 251 13.84 27.68 -18.05
CA VAL A 251 13.83 28.91 -17.24
C VAL A 251 12.41 29.36 -16.86
N PRO A 252 11.41 29.35 -17.76
CA PRO A 252 10.05 29.74 -17.39
C PRO A 252 9.43 28.88 -16.29
N TYR A 253 9.61 27.55 -16.36
CA TYR A 253 9.11 26.65 -15.31
C TYR A 253 9.82 26.88 -13.98
N PHE A 254 11.15 26.98 -14.01
CA PHE A 254 11.95 27.33 -12.83
C PHE A 254 11.48 28.65 -12.20
N THR A 255 11.35 29.73 -12.98
CA THR A 255 10.93 31.04 -12.46
C THR A 255 9.56 30.97 -11.79
N ARG A 256 8.59 30.23 -12.37
CA ARG A 256 7.29 30.01 -11.76
C ARG A 256 7.39 29.30 -10.42
N VAL A 257 8.15 28.20 -10.35
CA VAL A 257 8.34 27.43 -9.12
C VAL A 257 9.11 28.25 -8.07
N PHE A 258 10.17 28.94 -8.48
CA PHE A 258 10.96 29.81 -7.61
C PHE A 258 10.07 30.91 -6.98
N THR A 259 9.24 31.56 -7.80
CA THR A 259 8.34 32.61 -7.31
C THR A 259 7.28 32.06 -6.37
N LYS A 260 6.75 30.85 -6.64
CA LYS A 260 5.82 30.16 -5.74
C LYS A 260 6.46 29.89 -4.38
N VAL A 261 7.72 29.45 -4.34
CA VAL A 261 8.41 29.04 -3.11
C VAL A 261 8.96 30.25 -2.36
N MET A 262 9.60 31.20 -3.05
CA MET A 262 10.35 32.31 -2.45
C MET A 262 9.58 33.64 -2.38
N GLY A 263 8.38 33.73 -3.00
CA GLY A 263 7.61 34.97 -3.06
C GLY A 263 8.19 36.06 -3.95
N THR A 264 9.35 35.83 -4.59
CA THR A 264 10.04 36.80 -5.46
C THR A 264 10.65 36.11 -6.66
N THR A 265 10.99 36.87 -7.73
CA THR A 265 11.64 36.28 -8.90
C THR A 265 13.12 36.00 -8.66
N PRO A 266 13.76 35.03 -9.36
CA PRO A 266 15.19 34.69 -9.17
C PRO A 266 16.11 35.90 -9.39
N GLY A 267 15.78 36.75 -10.38
CA GLY A 267 16.58 37.95 -10.66
C GLY A 267 16.52 39.01 -9.56
N LYS A 268 15.30 39.24 -9.01
CA LYS A 268 15.14 40.15 -7.86
C LYS A 268 15.81 39.58 -6.61
N PHE A 269 15.72 38.27 -6.38
CA PHE A 269 16.41 37.59 -5.28
C PHE A 269 17.92 37.77 -5.36
N ARG A 270 18.56 37.56 -6.54
CA ARG A 270 19.98 37.80 -6.75
C ARG A 270 20.35 39.27 -6.47
N ALA A 271 19.57 40.21 -7.00
CA ALA A 271 19.84 41.63 -6.78
C ALA A 271 19.79 42.02 -5.29
N SER A 272 18.86 41.46 -4.51
CA SER A 272 18.77 41.74 -3.07
C SER A 272 19.96 41.21 -2.28
N LEU A 273 20.63 40.15 -2.74
CA LEU A 273 21.83 39.60 -2.09
C LEU A 273 23.09 40.47 -2.34
N ILE A 274 23.13 41.23 -3.46
CA ILE A 274 24.24 42.12 -3.79
C ILE A 274 24.15 43.41 -2.98
N VAL A 275 22.95 43.92 -2.71
CA VAL A 275 22.73 45.16 -1.93
C VAL A 275 23.08 45.00 -0.44
N ASN A 276 23.09 43.75 0.07
CA ASN A 276 23.37 43.44 1.48
C ASN A 276 24.81 42.96 1.72
N LYS A 277 25.71 43.04 0.74
CA LYS A 277 27.16 42.86 0.85
C LYS A 277 27.85 44.20 0.86
#